data_ebdc90940ccb922a7b362d5ed7494ed1
#
_entry.id   ebdc90940ccb922a7b362d5ed7494ed1
#
_cell.length_a   1.000
_cell.length_b   1.000
_cell.length_c   1.000
_cell.angle_alpha   90.00
_cell.angle_beta   90.00
_cell.angle_gamma   90.00
#
_symmetry.space_group_name_H-M   'P 1'
#
loop_
_entity.id
_entity.type
_entity.pdbx_description
1 polymer ?
#
loop_
_entity_poly.entity_id
_entity_poly.type
_entity_poly.pdbx_seq_one_letter_code
_entity_poly.pdbx_strand_id
1 'polypeptide(L)'
;MLDRIMRAKAGFVAAVFVLSAAARPCRAQTPSLDSLKNQAMEAVEARRTLTQVMTDSIFSFSELGFQEFETSRYITGLLEKEGFRVTRGVAGIPTAFVAEWGSGKPVIGFMADIDGLPETSQRPGVAYRDPLIPGGPGHGEGHNAGQAVNVTAALAVKELMQKYKIPGTIRVYPGVAEELLASRNYMVRAGLFKDLDAMLSCHVGSDFSTSYGPSGTALVSTQYSFHGQSAHAAGSPWMGRSALDAVELMDVGWNFRREHLRPEQRSHYVITHGGDQPNVVPPEATVWYFFRELDFQHVSDLHAIGTKIARAAAEMTDTAMTERVLAGTWEAHFNKPLAEALFANIEKIGMPIWTQADQTLARAAQKELGVKVEGLRTAVTQLRAPGEAGRGGAGSDDIAEVSWNLPTVNLRYPANIPNLVAHHWSSGIAMATPIAHKGATAGAKAQAMTALDLLTRPELLEATRAYFREQTKEIQWVSLVPEGTQPPIELNREKMERFRPALEKLRFDPSKYKTYLEQLGVKYPTVR
;
A
#
# COMPACT_ATOMS: atom_id res chain seq x y z
N MET A 1 -88.52 15.51 67.28
CA MET A 1 -88.14 16.88 67.51
C MET A 1 -87.16 17.31 66.47
N LEU A 2 -87.61 18.16 65.57
CA LEU A 2 -86.94 19.09 64.65
C LEU A 2 -85.75 18.52 63.87
N ASP A 3 -85.90 18.29 62.59
CA ASP A 3 -85.97 19.24 61.41
C ASP A 3 -84.64 19.91 61.05
N ARG A 4 -84.06 19.63 59.91
CA ARG A 4 -83.78 20.58 58.82
C ARG A 4 -82.89 19.98 57.70
N ILE A 5 -83.51 19.76 56.63
CA ILE A 5 -83.09 20.03 55.19
C ILE A 5 -81.77 20.76 55.02
N MET A 6 -80.89 20.18 54.29
CA MET A 6 -80.02 20.99 53.41
C MET A 6 -79.75 20.31 52.00
N ARG A 7 -79.88 21.13 51.00
CA ARG A 7 -79.87 20.83 49.57
C ARG A 7 -78.46 20.46 49.04
N ALA A 8 -78.39 19.42 48.23
CA ALA A 8 -77.22 19.10 47.45
C ALA A 8 -77.05 20.10 46.25
N LYS A 9 -75.86 20.72 46.11
CA LYS A 9 -75.42 21.34 44.87
C LYS A 9 -74.48 20.40 44.17
N ALA A 10 -74.93 19.91 43.01
CA ALA A 10 -74.09 19.13 42.07
C ALA A 10 -73.13 20.12 41.38
N GLY A 11 -71.83 19.99 41.67
CA GLY A 11 -70.76 20.63 40.92
C GLY A 11 -70.24 19.70 39.83
N PHE A 12 -70.49 20.07 38.57
CA PHE A 12 -69.89 19.40 37.41
C PHE A 12 -68.42 19.82 37.31
N VAL A 13 -67.49 18.86 37.57
CA VAL A 13 -66.04 19.02 37.30
C VAL A 13 -65.81 18.47 35.92
N ALA A 14 -65.62 19.33 34.93
CA ALA A 14 -65.17 18.95 33.59
C ALA A 14 -63.66 18.63 33.65
N ALA A 15 -63.32 17.35 33.55
CA ALA A 15 -61.92 16.91 33.41
C ALA A 15 -61.49 17.18 31.94
N VAL A 16 -60.67 18.19 31.73
CA VAL A 16 -59.96 18.40 30.47
C VAL A 16 -58.83 17.41 30.35
N PHE A 17 -58.99 16.35 29.57
CA PHE A 17 -57.89 15.48 29.16
C PHE A 17 -57.05 16.21 28.11
N VAL A 18 -55.89 16.76 28.55
CA VAL A 18 -54.85 17.21 27.63
C VAL A 18 -54.16 15.95 27.08
N LEU A 19 -54.49 15.50 25.89
CA LEU A 19 -53.69 14.55 25.14
C LEU A 19 -52.37 15.21 24.75
N SER A 20 -51.33 15.04 25.55
CA SER A 20 -49.94 15.29 25.13
C SER A 20 -49.56 14.21 24.12
N ALA A 21 -49.71 14.54 22.84
CA ALA A 21 -49.08 13.77 21.75
C ALA A 21 -47.58 13.93 21.94
N ALA A 22 -46.94 12.98 22.63
CA ALA A 22 -45.50 12.83 22.59
C ALA A 22 -45.08 12.56 21.15
N ALA A 23 -44.60 13.59 20.45
CA ALA A 23 -43.95 13.43 19.17
C ALA A 23 -42.76 12.47 19.36
N ARG A 24 -42.94 11.21 18.97
CA ARG A 24 -41.81 10.28 18.87
C ARG A 24 -40.81 10.92 17.91
N PRO A 25 -39.54 11.08 18.30
CA PRO A 25 -38.54 11.56 17.36
C PRO A 25 -38.54 10.60 16.17
N CYS A 26 -38.78 11.14 14.99
CA CYS A 26 -38.68 10.38 13.74
C CYS A 26 -37.24 9.90 13.66
N ARG A 27 -36.99 8.67 14.03
CA ARG A 27 -35.68 8.03 13.83
C ARG A 27 -35.51 7.95 12.32
N ALA A 28 -34.63 8.77 11.78
CA ALA A 28 -34.30 8.69 10.37
C ALA A 28 -33.99 7.23 10.05
N GLN A 29 -34.82 6.61 9.22
CA GLN A 29 -34.68 5.21 8.86
C GLN A 29 -33.40 5.10 8.05
N THR A 30 -32.48 4.23 8.45
CA THR A 30 -31.25 3.97 7.68
C THR A 30 -31.67 3.59 6.26
N PRO A 31 -31.16 4.26 5.22
CA PRO A 31 -31.52 3.96 3.83
C PRO A 31 -31.18 2.50 3.49
N SER A 32 -31.75 2.01 2.38
CA SER A 32 -31.33 0.72 1.84
C SER A 32 -29.83 0.72 1.53
N LEU A 33 -29.19 -0.43 1.59
CA LEU A 33 -27.77 -0.57 1.26
C LEU A 33 -27.42 -0.01 -0.11
N ASP A 34 -28.29 -0.23 -1.11
CA ASP A 34 -28.09 0.31 -2.45
C ASP A 34 -28.12 1.84 -2.47
N SER A 35 -29.03 2.45 -1.71
CA SER A 35 -29.05 3.90 -1.52
C SER A 35 -27.80 4.42 -0.80
N LEU A 36 -27.31 3.71 0.23
CA LEU A 36 -26.06 4.08 0.91
C LEU A 36 -24.87 4.03 -0.04
N LYS A 37 -24.76 2.98 -0.87
CA LYS A 37 -23.70 2.83 -1.87
C LYS A 37 -23.74 3.95 -2.92
N ASN A 38 -24.92 4.31 -3.40
CA ASN A 38 -25.07 5.43 -4.34
C ASN A 38 -24.63 6.75 -3.70
N GLN A 39 -25.03 7.03 -2.45
CA GLN A 39 -24.58 8.21 -1.73
C GLN A 39 -23.06 8.20 -1.46
N ALA A 40 -22.46 7.02 -1.22
CA ALA A 40 -21.01 6.91 -1.10
C ALA A 40 -20.30 7.28 -2.41
N MET A 41 -20.81 6.82 -3.55
CA MET A 41 -20.25 7.21 -4.85
C MET A 41 -20.37 8.72 -5.10
N GLU A 42 -21.50 9.34 -4.73
CA GLU A 42 -21.70 10.79 -4.81
C GLU A 42 -20.75 11.55 -3.87
N ALA A 43 -20.59 11.08 -2.62
CA ALA A 43 -19.69 11.67 -1.64
C ALA A 43 -18.22 11.61 -2.09
N VAL A 44 -17.80 10.50 -2.71
CA VAL A 44 -16.48 10.37 -3.34
C VAL A 44 -16.33 11.31 -4.53
N GLU A 45 -17.34 11.37 -5.41
CA GLU A 45 -17.30 12.26 -6.59
C GLU A 45 -17.22 13.73 -6.19
N ALA A 46 -17.93 14.14 -5.15
CA ALA A 46 -17.83 15.50 -4.60
C ALA A 46 -16.41 15.84 -4.10
N ARG A 47 -15.60 14.81 -3.79
CA ARG A 47 -14.21 14.95 -3.33
C ARG A 47 -13.17 14.69 -4.44
N ARG A 48 -13.56 14.57 -5.70
CA ARG A 48 -12.64 14.27 -6.81
C ARG A 48 -11.45 15.24 -6.90
N THR A 49 -11.68 16.54 -6.59
CA THR A 49 -10.60 17.53 -6.56
C THR A 49 -9.63 17.26 -5.40
N LEU A 50 -10.12 16.86 -4.23
CA LEU A 50 -9.26 16.48 -3.10
C LEU A 50 -8.43 15.23 -3.46
N THR A 51 -9.06 14.22 -4.07
CA THR A 51 -8.36 13.01 -4.55
C THR A 51 -7.25 13.36 -5.54
N GLN A 52 -7.53 14.24 -6.50
CA GLN A 52 -6.52 14.71 -7.47
C GLN A 52 -5.39 15.47 -6.78
N VAL A 53 -5.70 16.41 -5.88
CA VAL A 53 -4.69 17.19 -5.16
C VAL A 53 -3.79 16.28 -4.30
N MET A 54 -4.35 15.27 -3.64
CA MET A 54 -3.55 14.29 -2.89
C MET A 54 -2.62 13.50 -3.82
N THR A 55 -3.15 13.00 -4.94
CA THR A 55 -2.38 12.24 -5.93
C THR A 55 -1.21 13.06 -6.47
N ASP A 56 -1.46 14.32 -6.85
CA ASP A 56 -0.43 15.22 -7.39
C ASP A 56 0.60 15.64 -6.33
N SER A 57 0.14 15.89 -5.09
CA SER A 57 1.03 16.27 -3.98
C SER A 57 2.01 15.15 -3.64
N ILE A 58 1.50 13.93 -3.43
CA ILE A 58 2.34 12.77 -3.09
C ILE A 58 3.28 12.44 -4.25
N PHE A 59 2.80 12.52 -5.51
CA PHE A 59 3.66 12.37 -6.67
C PHE A 59 4.85 13.35 -6.64
N SER A 60 4.60 14.61 -6.27
CA SER A 60 5.63 15.64 -6.22
C SER A 60 6.66 15.46 -5.08
N PHE A 61 6.29 14.72 -4.02
CA PHE A 61 7.21 14.42 -2.92
C PHE A 61 8.23 13.35 -3.30
N SER A 62 7.82 12.30 -4.04
CA SER A 62 8.69 11.25 -4.58
C SER A 62 9.70 10.70 -3.56
N GLU A 63 9.26 10.40 -2.35
CA GLU A 63 10.10 9.95 -1.26
C GLU A 63 10.31 8.44 -1.28
N LEU A 64 11.53 8.00 -1.01
CA LEU A 64 11.90 6.58 -0.92
C LEU A 64 11.49 5.98 0.43
N GLY A 65 11.35 4.67 0.46
CA GLY A 65 10.96 3.90 1.64
C GLY A 65 11.78 4.25 2.89
N PHE A 66 11.10 4.38 4.04
CA PHE A 66 11.52 4.90 5.34
C PHE A 66 11.83 6.40 5.39
N GLN A 67 11.75 7.12 4.28
CA GLN A 67 12.05 8.54 4.18
C GLN A 67 10.84 9.38 3.77
N GLU A 68 9.62 8.84 3.87
CA GLU A 68 8.34 9.42 3.43
C GLU A 68 7.80 10.47 4.43
N PHE A 69 8.68 11.36 4.90
CA PHE A 69 8.35 12.33 5.94
C PHE A 69 7.33 13.38 5.50
N GLU A 70 7.45 13.89 4.27
CA GLU A 70 6.51 14.89 3.74
C GLU A 70 5.16 14.23 3.42
N THR A 71 5.18 13.04 2.82
CA THR A 71 3.99 12.26 2.52
C THR A 71 3.21 11.94 3.79
N SER A 72 3.88 11.42 4.81
CA SER A 72 3.27 11.11 6.11
C SER A 72 2.71 12.36 6.79
N ARG A 73 3.47 13.49 6.80
CA ARG A 73 3.01 14.76 7.36
C ARG A 73 1.78 15.29 6.65
N TYR A 74 1.78 15.26 5.32
CA TYR A 74 0.68 15.73 4.49
C TYR A 74 -0.62 14.96 4.76
N ILE A 75 -0.55 13.62 4.70
CA ILE A 75 -1.71 12.74 4.90
C ILE A 75 -2.24 12.86 6.33
N THR A 76 -1.36 12.81 7.34
CA THR A 76 -1.78 12.92 8.74
C THR A 76 -2.39 14.28 9.06
N GLY A 77 -1.82 15.36 8.53
CA GLY A 77 -2.37 16.71 8.71
C GLY A 77 -3.76 16.88 8.07
N LEU A 78 -4.01 16.22 6.94
CA LEU A 78 -5.33 16.21 6.30
C LEU A 78 -6.33 15.41 7.16
N LEU A 79 -5.96 14.21 7.62
CA LEU A 79 -6.83 13.37 8.44
C LEU A 79 -7.16 14.01 9.79
N GLU A 80 -6.20 14.72 10.42
CA GLU A 80 -6.47 15.48 11.66
C GLU A 80 -7.47 16.61 11.43
N LYS A 81 -7.34 17.38 10.34
CA LYS A 81 -8.31 18.43 9.97
C LYS A 81 -9.72 17.85 9.77
N GLU A 82 -9.79 16.63 9.28
CA GLU A 82 -11.03 15.88 9.11
C GLU A 82 -11.49 15.15 10.39
N GLY A 83 -10.85 15.40 11.53
CA GLY A 83 -11.25 14.91 12.84
C GLY A 83 -10.90 13.45 13.13
N PHE A 84 -9.92 12.88 12.45
CA PHE A 84 -9.32 11.60 12.83
C PHE A 84 -8.33 11.81 13.98
N ARG A 85 -8.28 10.85 14.88
CA ARG A 85 -7.22 10.75 15.89
C ARG A 85 -6.01 10.08 15.27
N VAL A 86 -4.88 10.76 15.19
CA VAL A 86 -3.66 10.26 14.56
C VAL A 86 -2.60 9.90 15.60
N THR A 87 -2.07 8.68 15.49
CA THR A 87 -0.90 8.20 16.24
C THR A 87 0.25 8.00 15.27
N ARG A 88 1.35 8.73 15.45
CA ARG A 88 2.54 8.70 14.57
C ARG A 88 3.66 7.86 15.17
N GLY A 89 4.62 7.43 14.35
CA GLY A 89 5.82 6.69 14.78
C GLY A 89 5.52 5.29 15.30
N VAL A 90 4.42 4.67 14.80
CA VAL A 90 4.02 3.33 15.24
C VAL A 90 5.02 2.28 14.79
N ALA A 91 5.12 1.18 15.53
CA ALA A 91 6.06 0.07 15.28
C ALA A 91 7.54 0.49 15.20
N GLY A 92 7.92 1.63 15.77
CA GLY A 92 9.28 2.16 15.69
C GLY A 92 9.65 2.77 14.33
N ILE A 93 8.67 2.99 13.45
CA ILE A 93 8.85 3.56 12.11
C ILE A 93 8.37 5.02 12.11
N PRO A 94 9.26 6.03 12.00
CA PRO A 94 8.90 7.45 12.13
C PRO A 94 7.83 7.93 11.14
N THR A 95 7.79 7.36 9.93
CA THR A 95 6.85 7.73 8.86
C THR A 95 5.53 6.93 8.90
N ALA A 96 5.45 5.87 9.73
CA ALA A 96 4.23 5.11 9.92
C ALA A 96 3.26 5.80 10.89
N PHE A 97 1.98 5.64 10.63
CA PHE A 97 0.92 6.19 11.49
C PHE A 97 -0.34 5.31 11.49
N VAL A 98 -1.20 5.55 12.45
CA VAL A 98 -2.59 5.06 12.48
C VAL A 98 -3.50 6.26 12.64
N ALA A 99 -4.44 6.44 11.73
CA ALA A 99 -5.47 7.47 11.86
C ALA A 99 -6.83 6.78 12.07
N GLU A 100 -7.51 7.10 13.17
CA GLU A 100 -8.74 6.44 13.60
C GLU A 100 -9.90 7.42 13.73
N TRP A 101 -11.09 6.99 13.28
CA TRP A 101 -12.32 7.71 13.48
C TRP A 101 -13.49 6.75 13.78
N GLY A 102 -14.42 7.17 14.62
CA GLY A 102 -15.57 6.36 15.05
C GLY A 102 -15.34 5.66 16.39
N SER A 103 -16.19 4.73 16.74
CA SER A 103 -16.08 3.93 17.98
C SER A 103 -16.87 2.65 17.90
N GLY A 104 -16.37 1.61 18.57
CA GLY A 104 -17.00 0.29 18.62
C GLY A 104 -16.72 -0.55 17.38
N LYS A 105 -17.48 -1.65 17.27
CA LYS A 105 -17.34 -2.65 16.22
C LYS A 105 -18.39 -2.46 15.11
N PRO A 106 -18.11 -2.89 13.88
CA PRO A 106 -16.83 -3.45 13.43
C PRO A 106 -15.72 -2.39 13.27
N VAL A 107 -14.46 -2.82 13.28
CA VAL A 107 -13.28 -1.97 12.98
C VAL A 107 -12.73 -2.32 11.61
N ILE A 108 -12.81 -1.39 10.67
CA ILE A 108 -12.40 -1.58 9.28
C ILE A 108 -11.15 -0.75 8.99
N GLY A 109 -10.10 -1.42 8.50
CA GLY A 109 -8.86 -0.80 8.08
C GLY A 109 -8.84 -0.48 6.59
N PHE A 110 -8.19 0.65 6.23
CA PHE A 110 -7.80 1.01 4.88
C PHE A 110 -6.28 1.10 4.84
N MET A 111 -5.63 0.47 3.87
CA MET A 111 -4.17 0.47 3.73
C MET A 111 -3.75 0.65 2.28
N ALA A 112 -2.74 1.48 2.04
CA ALA A 112 -2.10 1.64 0.74
C ALA A 112 -0.68 2.19 0.89
N ASP A 113 0.16 1.90 -0.10
CA ASP A 113 1.56 2.25 -0.15
C ASP A 113 1.78 3.73 -0.41
N ILE A 114 2.93 4.26 0.02
CA ILE A 114 3.24 5.69 -0.06
C ILE A 114 4.65 6.00 -0.55
N ASP A 115 5.52 5.02 -0.66
CA ASP A 115 6.90 5.22 -1.06
C ASP A 115 7.10 5.22 -2.57
N GLY A 116 8.24 5.69 -3.00
CA GLY A 116 8.68 5.71 -4.39
C GLY A 116 9.93 4.88 -4.60
N LEU A 117 10.34 4.80 -5.87
CA LEU A 117 11.47 4.02 -6.34
C LEU A 117 12.67 4.89 -6.71
N PRO A 118 13.91 4.41 -6.51
CA PRO A 118 15.10 5.11 -6.98
C PRO A 118 15.12 5.17 -8.53
N GLU A 119 15.73 6.24 -9.07
CA GLU A 119 15.99 6.43 -10.51
C GLU A 119 14.77 6.44 -11.43
N THR A 120 13.56 6.55 -10.90
CA THR A 120 12.31 6.52 -11.68
C THR A 120 11.68 7.90 -11.88
N SER A 121 12.42 8.99 -11.56
CA SER A 121 11.93 10.35 -11.81
C SER A 121 11.46 10.53 -13.24
N GLN A 122 10.23 11.00 -13.44
CA GLN A 122 9.61 11.21 -14.75
C GLN A 122 8.64 12.38 -14.71
N ARG A 123 8.63 13.19 -15.77
CA ARG A 123 7.63 14.24 -15.97
C ARG A 123 6.28 13.59 -16.33
N PRO A 124 5.22 13.79 -15.55
CA PRO A 124 3.93 13.18 -15.86
C PRO A 124 3.33 13.78 -17.12
N GLY A 125 2.55 12.98 -17.86
CA GLY A 125 1.89 13.42 -19.10
C GLY A 125 2.79 13.51 -20.34
N VAL A 126 4.08 13.14 -20.21
CA VAL A 126 5.07 13.07 -21.30
C VAL A 126 5.33 11.61 -21.64
N ALA A 127 5.02 11.20 -22.88
CA ALA A 127 5.02 9.81 -23.31
C ALA A 127 6.41 9.18 -23.51
N TYR A 128 7.48 9.92 -23.35
CA TYR A 128 8.87 9.50 -23.49
C TYR A 128 9.68 9.87 -22.24
N ARG A 129 10.91 9.35 -22.13
CA ARG A 129 11.75 9.65 -20.98
C ARG A 129 12.08 11.14 -20.90
N ASP A 130 11.65 11.76 -19.80
CA ASP A 130 11.91 13.16 -19.45
C ASP A 130 11.94 13.27 -17.91
N PRO A 131 13.08 12.98 -17.26
CA PRO A 131 13.18 13.01 -15.81
C PRO A 131 13.03 14.43 -15.26
N LEU A 132 12.21 14.61 -14.22
CA LEU A 132 12.17 15.89 -13.47
C LEU A 132 13.49 16.15 -12.76
N ILE A 133 14.11 15.10 -12.21
CA ILE A 133 15.42 15.11 -11.56
C ILE A 133 16.22 13.96 -12.16
N PRO A 134 17.31 14.20 -12.94
CA PRO A 134 18.16 13.15 -13.45
C PRO A 134 18.70 12.24 -12.33
N GLY A 135 18.49 10.92 -12.45
CA GLY A 135 18.87 9.92 -11.44
C GLY A 135 18.07 10.00 -10.13
N GLY A 136 17.06 10.88 -10.06
CA GLY A 136 16.25 11.09 -8.88
C GLY A 136 15.15 10.04 -8.68
N PRO A 137 14.58 9.97 -7.47
CA PRO A 137 13.46 9.08 -7.16
C PRO A 137 12.16 9.55 -7.82
N GLY A 138 11.19 8.64 -7.93
CA GLY A 138 9.88 8.91 -8.49
C GLY A 138 8.88 7.81 -8.16
N HIS A 139 7.62 8.00 -8.52
CA HIS A 139 6.59 6.98 -8.39
C HIS A 139 6.55 6.09 -9.64
N GLY A 140 7.61 5.26 -9.79
CA GLY A 140 7.79 4.33 -10.91
C GLY A 140 6.91 3.07 -10.86
N GLU A 141 6.00 2.99 -9.91
CA GLU A 141 4.90 2.04 -9.82
C GLU A 141 3.56 2.74 -9.70
N GLY A 142 3.45 3.77 -8.82
CA GLY A 142 2.28 4.60 -8.69
C GLY A 142 1.65 4.61 -7.29
N HIS A 143 2.41 4.36 -6.25
CA HIS A 143 1.98 4.39 -4.85
C HIS A 143 1.43 5.77 -4.41
N ASN A 144 1.77 6.84 -5.12
CA ASN A 144 1.24 8.18 -4.85
C ASN A 144 -0.28 8.29 -4.90
N ALA A 145 -0.98 7.39 -5.60
CA ALA A 145 -2.44 7.44 -5.74
C ALA A 145 -3.17 6.58 -4.68
N GLY A 146 -2.52 5.62 -4.05
CA GLY A 146 -3.15 4.66 -3.13
C GLY A 146 -3.77 5.31 -1.91
N GLN A 147 -3.04 6.21 -1.25
CA GLN A 147 -3.60 6.93 -0.10
C GLN A 147 -4.70 7.91 -0.50
N ALA A 148 -4.63 8.49 -1.70
CA ALA A 148 -5.72 9.32 -2.22
C ALA A 148 -7.02 8.50 -2.37
N VAL A 149 -6.93 7.24 -2.82
CA VAL A 149 -8.05 6.27 -2.83
C VAL A 149 -8.61 6.08 -1.43
N ASN A 150 -7.78 5.69 -0.49
CA ASN A 150 -8.21 5.27 0.85
C ASN A 150 -8.69 6.44 1.72
N VAL A 151 -8.00 7.57 1.70
CA VAL A 151 -8.43 8.77 2.45
C VAL A 151 -9.77 9.28 1.92
N THR A 152 -9.94 9.37 0.60
CA THR A 152 -11.21 9.80 0.00
C THR A 152 -12.35 8.83 0.35
N ALA A 153 -12.11 7.52 0.30
CA ALA A 153 -13.06 6.50 0.71
C ALA A 153 -13.44 6.62 2.20
N ALA A 154 -12.44 6.73 3.06
CA ALA A 154 -12.64 6.87 4.51
C ALA A 154 -13.46 8.14 4.85
N LEU A 155 -13.20 9.27 4.20
CA LEU A 155 -13.97 10.51 4.39
C LEU A 155 -15.42 10.37 3.92
N ALA A 156 -15.68 9.70 2.80
CA ALA A 156 -17.04 9.43 2.31
C ALA A 156 -17.79 8.49 3.25
N VAL A 157 -17.14 7.43 3.74
CA VAL A 157 -17.72 6.49 4.72
C VAL A 157 -18.01 7.22 6.04
N LYS A 158 -17.07 8.01 6.54
CA LYS A 158 -17.25 8.83 7.76
C LYS A 158 -18.50 9.71 7.67
N GLU A 159 -18.68 10.43 6.54
CA GLU A 159 -19.86 11.29 6.32
C GLU A 159 -21.17 10.49 6.47
N LEU A 160 -21.26 9.31 5.85
CA LEU A 160 -22.45 8.49 5.92
C LEU A 160 -22.65 7.86 7.30
N MET A 161 -21.56 7.44 7.96
CA MET A 161 -21.62 6.96 9.34
C MET A 161 -22.18 8.04 10.28
N GLN A 162 -21.74 9.29 10.13
CA GLN A 162 -22.26 10.43 10.92
C GLN A 162 -23.73 10.70 10.61
N LYS A 163 -24.06 10.80 9.32
CA LYS A 163 -25.41 11.13 8.85
C LYS A 163 -26.46 10.13 9.31
N TYR A 164 -26.14 8.84 9.23
CA TYR A 164 -27.08 7.75 9.52
C TYR A 164 -26.82 7.04 10.86
N LYS A 165 -25.85 7.53 11.63
CA LYS A 165 -25.45 6.95 12.92
C LYS A 165 -25.09 5.46 12.80
N ILE A 166 -24.39 5.10 11.73
CA ILE A 166 -23.89 3.74 11.52
C ILE A 166 -22.75 3.51 12.53
N PRO A 167 -22.85 2.47 13.39
CA PRO A 167 -21.81 2.18 14.36
C PRO A 167 -20.56 1.59 13.69
N GLY A 168 -19.42 1.71 14.35
CA GLY A 168 -18.16 1.13 13.92
C GLY A 168 -17.01 2.11 13.98
N THR A 169 -15.84 1.60 13.65
CA THR A 169 -14.57 2.35 13.62
C THR A 169 -13.92 2.16 12.25
N ILE A 170 -13.38 3.23 11.69
CA ILE A 170 -12.56 3.19 10.49
C ILE A 170 -11.14 3.65 10.82
N ARG A 171 -10.14 2.95 10.25
CA ARG A 171 -8.72 3.29 10.42
C ARG A 171 -8.03 3.39 9.08
N VAL A 172 -7.11 4.35 8.95
CA VAL A 172 -6.25 4.52 7.77
C VAL A 172 -4.81 4.27 8.17
N TYR A 173 -4.13 3.43 7.41
CA TYR A 173 -2.73 3.03 7.59
C TYR A 173 -1.92 3.33 6.32
N PRO A 174 -0.67 3.79 6.45
CA PRO A 174 0.25 3.83 5.32
C PRO A 174 0.93 2.47 5.12
N GLY A 175 1.21 2.11 3.88
CA GLY A 175 2.24 1.13 3.52
C GLY A 175 3.56 1.87 3.34
N VAL A 176 4.33 1.97 4.42
CA VAL A 176 5.65 2.60 4.43
C VAL A 176 6.69 1.62 3.92
N ALA A 177 7.66 2.07 3.13
CA ALA A 177 8.76 1.24 2.64
C ALA A 177 8.31 -0.10 2.04
N GLU A 178 7.20 -0.08 1.28
CA GLU A 178 6.66 -1.28 0.63
C GLU A 178 7.64 -1.83 -0.40
N GLU A 179 8.28 -0.95 -1.17
CA GLU A 179 9.31 -1.31 -2.16
C GLU A 179 10.54 -2.03 -1.56
N LEU A 180 10.71 -1.92 -0.24
CA LEU A 180 11.67 -2.68 0.53
C LEU A 180 11.06 -3.90 1.23
N LEU A 181 9.72 -4.07 1.16
CA LEU A 181 8.92 -5.09 1.85
C LEU A 181 9.16 -5.11 3.37
N ALA A 182 9.34 -3.92 3.96
CA ALA A 182 10.02 -3.80 5.24
C ALA A 182 9.22 -3.09 6.33
N SER A 183 7.90 -2.92 6.20
CA SER A 183 7.13 -2.24 7.25
C SER A 183 6.05 -3.09 7.90
N ARG A 184 5.22 -3.78 7.12
CA ARG A 184 4.02 -4.44 7.64
C ARG A 184 4.33 -5.62 8.56
N ASN A 185 5.45 -6.31 8.35
CA ASN A 185 5.94 -7.31 9.29
C ASN A 185 6.15 -6.72 10.70
N TYR A 186 6.82 -5.58 10.80
CA TYR A 186 7.03 -4.89 12.07
C TYR A 186 5.72 -4.37 12.67
N MET A 187 4.80 -3.89 11.84
CA MET A 187 3.48 -3.42 12.27
C MET A 187 2.60 -4.57 12.81
N VAL A 188 2.64 -5.75 12.18
CA VAL A 188 1.98 -6.97 12.66
C VAL A 188 2.57 -7.41 14.00
N ARG A 189 3.90 -7.48 14.11
CA ARG A 189 4.59 -7.81 15.36
C ARG A 189 4.27 -6.84 16.49
N ALA A 190 4.12 -5.56 16.20
CA ALA A 190 3.69 -4.54 17.15
C ALA A 190 2.19 -4.67 17.55
N GLY A 191 1.44 -5.55 16.91
CA GLY A 191 0.04 -5.83 17.22
C GLY A 191 -0.95 -4.76 16.74
N LEU A 192 -0.57 -3.94 15.74
CA LEU A 192 -1.40 -2.82 15.28
C LEU A 192 -2.73 -3.24 14.62
N PHE A 193 -2.86 -4.51 14.24
CA PHE A 193 -4.03 -5.02 13.51
C PHE A 193 -4.91 -5.98 14.33
N LYS A 194 -4.54 -6.30 15.58
CA LYS A 194 -5.18 -7.36 16.40
C LYS A 194 -6.68 -7.16 16.64
N ASP A 195 -7.14 -5.94 16.65
CA ASP A 195 -8.53 -5.59 16.93
C ASP A 195 -9.34 -5.22 15.67
N LEU A 196 -8.74 -5.30 14.48
CA LEU A 196 -9.44 -5.10 13.21
C LEU A 196 -10.30 -6.32 12.87
N ASP A 197 -11.42 -6.05 12.20
CA ASP A 197 -12.33 -7.08 11.69
C ASP A 197 -12.08 -7.39 10.20
N ALA A 198 -11.58 -6.41 9.44
CA ALA A 198 -11.15 -6.59 8.05
C ALA A 198 -10.22 -5.45 7.62
N MET A 199 -9.36 -5.75 6.63
CA MET A 199 -8.50 -4.77 5.95
C MET A 199 -8.90 -4.65 4.48
N LEU A 200 -9.11 -3.42 4.05
CA LEU A 200 -9.30 -3.02 2.66
C LEU A 200 -7.99 -2.41 2.16
N SER A 201 -7.21 -3.20 1.45
CA SER A 201 -6.00 -2.73 0.79
C SER A 201 -6.29 -2.32 -0.64
N CYS A 202 -5.45 -1.47 -1.22
CA CYS A 202 -5.51 -1.16 -2.63
C CYS A 202 -4.12 -0.93 -3.21
N HIS A 203 -3.96 -1.32 -4.47
CA HIS A 203 -2.74 -1.13 -5.23
C HIS A 203 -3.07 -0.60 -6.64
N VAL A 204 -2.21 0.25 -7.17
CA VAL A 204 -2.33 0.78 -8.52
C VAL A 204 -2.31 -0.34 -9.56
N GLY A 205 -3.12 -0.20 -10.59
CA GLY A 205 -3.17 -1.10 -11.74
C GLY A 205 -3.56 -0.38 -13.02
N SER A 206 -3.55 -1.12 -14.11
CA SER A 206 -4.12 -0.69 -15.39
C SER A 206 -5.50 -1.31 -15.65
N ASP A 207 -5.97 -2.12 -14.72
CA ASP A 207 -7.25 -2.79 -14.70
C ASP A 207 -8.03 -2.43 -13.43
N PHE A 208 -9.33 -2.67 -13.46
CA PHE A 208 -10.20 -2.54 -12.28
C PHE A 208 -10.63 -3.94 -11.88
N SER A 209 -10.02 -4.44 -10.82
CA SER A 209 -10.13 -5.86 -10.44
C SER A 209 -9.85 -6.11 -8.98
N THR A 210 -10.11 -7.33 -8.57
CA THR A 210 -9.68 -7.95 -7.31
C THR A 210 -9.50 -9.45 -7.51
N SER A 211 -8.89 -10.12 -6.55
CA SER A 211 -8.70 -11.57 -6.54
C SER A 211 -8.84 -12.13 -5.13
N TYR A 212 -8.90 -13.46 -4.99
CA TYR A 212 -8.91 -14.15 -3.71
C TYR A 212 -7.97 -15.36 -3.71
N GLY A 213 -7.69 -15.88 -2.51
CA GLY A 213 -6.75 -16.97 -2.31
C GLY A 213 -5.29 -16.53 -2.38
N PRO A 214 -4.35 -17.48 -2.57
CA PRO A 214 -2.93 -17.19 -2.63
C PRO A 214 -2.55 -16.26 -3.78
N SER A 215 -1.71 -15.27 -3.51
CA SER A 215 -1.26 -14.26 -4.49
C SER A 215 0.16 -13.82 -4.21
N GLY A 216 0.92 -13.50 -5.25
CA GLY A 216 2.31 -13.07 -5.12
C GLY A 216 3.25 -14.18 -4.68
N THR A 217 4.41 -13.80 -4.20
CA THR A 217 5.47 -14.68 -3.71
C THR A 217 5.95 -14.23 -2.33
N ALA A 218 6.41 -15.20 -1.51
CA ALA A 218 7.12 -14.92 -0.27
C ALA A 218 8.52 -14.36 -0.57
N LEU A 219 9.07 -13.58 0.37
CA LEU A 219 10.39 -12.97 0.22
C LEU A 219 11.14 -12.90 1.55
N VAL A 220 12.47 -13.05 1.49
CA VAL A 220 13.42 -12.64 2.54
C VAL A 220 14.42 -11.67 1.96
N SER A 221 14.58 -10.52 2.63
CA SER A 221 15.55 -9.46 2.32
C SER A 221 16.69 -9.50 3.34
N THR A 222 17.92 -9.76 2.89
CA THR A 222 19.05 -10.00 3.77
C THR A 222 20.30 -9.30 3.26
N GLN A 223 21.02 -8.64 4.17
CA GLN A 223 22.39 -8.17 3.94
C GLN A 223 23.40 -9.15 4.56
N TYR A 224 24.43 -9.47 3.78
CA TYR A 224 25.62 -10.19 4.24
C TYR A 224 26.79 -9.23 4.18
N SER A 225 27.38 -8.93 5.34
CA SER A 225 28.57 -8.08 5.47
C SER A 225 29.77 -8.94 5.85
N PHE A 226 30.85 -8.80 5.08
CA PHE A 226 32.10 -9.50 5.29
C PHE A 226 33.13 -8.55 5.88
N HIS A 227 33.94 -9.07 6.82
CA HIS A 227 34.91 -8.35 7.61
C HIS A 227 36.27 -9.01 7.48
N GLY A 228 37.18 -8.35 6.82
CA GLY A 228 38.52 -8.84 6.53
C GLY A 228 39.61 -7.98 7.17
N GLN A 229 40.74 -7.81 6.44
CA GLN A 229 41.88 -7.01 6.90
C GLN A 229 42.49 -6.24 5.73
N SER A 230 42.69 -4.95 5.91
CA SER A 230 43.37 -4.11 4.93
C SER A 230 44.86 -4.39 4.86
N ALA A 231 45.43 -4.24 3.65
CA ALA A 231 46.88 -4.26 3.41
C ALA A 231 47.17 -3.47 2.14
N HIS A 232 48.45 -3.15 1.91
CA HIS A 232 48.88 -2.57 0.64
C HIS A 232 48.76 -3.60 -0.47
N ALA A 233 47.85 -3.40 -1.41
CA ALA A 233 47.48 -4.41 -2.41
C ALA A 233 48.66 -4.84 -3.33
N ALA A 234 49.68 -3.99 -3.53
CA ALA A 234 50.87 -4.33 -4.32
C ALA A 234 52.07 -4.71 -3.44
N GLY A 235 52.28 -4.03 -2.29
CA GLY A 235 53.49 -4.18 -1.48
C GLY A 235 53.46 -5.39 -0.55
N SER A 236 52.31 -5.72 0.01
CA SER A 236 52.13 -6.81 0.99
C SER A 236 50.74 -7.42 0.98
N PRO A 237 50.18 -7.84 -0.20
CA PRO A 237 48.80 -8.33 -0.28
C PRO A 237 48.56 -9.56 0.61
N TRP A 238 49.58 -10.39 0.87
CA TRP A 238 49.46 -11.58 1.73
C TRP A 238 49.16 -11.26 3.20
N MET A 239 49.29 -10.00 3.62
CA MET A 239 48.88 -9.55 4.95
C MET A 239 47.40 -9.14 5.03
N GLY A 240 46.74 -8.99 3.89
CA GLY A 240 45.33 -8.65 3.80
C GLY A 240 44.40 -9.83 3.74
N ARG A 241 43.12 -9.58 4.00
CA ARG A 241 41.96 -10.49 3.76
C ARG A 241 40.88 -9.66 3.12
N SER A 242 40.59 -9.92 1.85
CA SER A 242 39.62 -9.13 1.08
C SER A 242 38.19 -9.55 1.39
N ALA A 243 37.47 -8.64 1.99
CA ALA A 243 36.00 -8.82 2.18
C ALA A 243 35.25 -8.79 0.84
N LEU A 244 35.75 -8.08 -0.17
CA LEU A 244 35.15 -8.06 -1.51
C LEU A 244 35.27 -9.42 -2.18
N ASP A 245 36.41 -10.12 -2.05
CA ASP A 245 36.58 -11.47 -2.60
C ASP A 245 35.55 -12.44 -2.00
N ALA A 246 35.23 -12.27 -0.72
CA ALA A 246 34.16 -13.07 -0.09
C ALA A 246 32.79 -12.79 -0.69
N VAL A 247 32.44 -11.52 -0.97
CA VAL A 247 31.21 -11.15 -1.69
C VAL A 247 31.18 -11.78 -3.08
N GLU A 248 32.26 -11.66 -3.85
CA GLU A 248 32.32 -12.22 -5.20
C GLU A 248 32.20 -13.74 -5.19
N LEU A 249 32.85 -14.44 -4.26
CA LEU A 249 32.75 -15.89 -4.11
C LEU A 249 31.34 -16.32 -3.69
N MET A 250 30.68 -15.56 -2.81
CA MET A 250 29.27 -15.78 -2.49
C MET A 250 28.38 -15.67 -3.73
N ASP A 251 28.55 -14.62 -4.53
CA ASP A 251 27.75 -14.35 -5.72
C ASP A 251 27.97 -15.42 -6.80
N VAL A 252 29.22 -15.84 -7.01
CA VAL A 252 29.58 -16.94 -7.91
C VAL A 252 28.98 -18.26 -7.42
N GLY A 253 29.15 -18.58 -6.14
CA GLY A 253 28.60 -19.79 -5.53
C GLY A 253 27.08 -19.84 -5.62
N TRP A 254 26.40 -18.71 -5.39
CA TRP A 254 24.97 -18.57 -5.58
C TRP A 254 24.54 -18.82 -7.03
N ASN A 255 25.26 -18.23 -8.00
CA ASN A 255 24.94 -18.37 -9.41
C ASN A 255 25.12 -19.83 -9.90
N PHE A 256 26.14 -20.57 -9.43
CA PHE A 256 26.24 -22.00 -9.69
C PHE A 256 25.13 -22.81 -9.01
N ARG A 257 24.65 -22.38 -7.83
CA ARG A 257 23.56 -23.06 -7.15
C ARG A 257 22.22 -22.93 -7.88
N ARG A 258 22.00 -21.85 -8.66
CA ARG A 258 20.73 -21.57 -9.37
C ARG A 258 20.26 -22.72 -10.25
N GLU A 259 21.16 -23.46 -10.89
CA GLU A 259 20.83 -24.62 -11.72
C GLU A 259 20.06 -25.71 -10.94
N HIS A 260 20.28 -25.80 -9.62
CA HIS A 260 19.72 -26.82 -8.75
C HIS A 260 18.62 -26.27 -7.81
N LEU A 261 18.05 -25.14 -8.12
CA LEU A 261 16.92 -24.53 -7.40
C LEU A 261 15.61 -24.79 -8.15
N ARG A 262 14.50 -24.62 -7.44
CA ARG A 262 13.16 -24.76 -8.02
C ARG A 262 12.95 -23.71 -9.13
N PRO A 263 12.16 -24.01 -10.19
CA PRO A 263 11.90 -23.08 -11.29
C PRO A 263 11.21 -21.77 -10.86
N GLU A 264 10.45 -21.83 -9.76
CA GLU A 264 9.69 -20.71 -9.23
C GLU A 264 10.55 -19.68 -8.49
N GLN A 265 11.74 -20.09 -8.01
CA GLN A 265 12.61 -19.18 -7.28
C GLN A 265 13.03 -17.96 -8.11
N ARG A 266 13.12 -16.83 -7.44
CA ARG A 266 13.76 -15.62 -7.97
C ARG A 266 14.69 -15.06 -6.91
N SER A 267 15.88 -14.65 -7.34
CA SER A 267 16.85 -14.03 -6.44
C SER A 267 17.63 -12.96 -7.18
N HIS A 268 17.84 -11.87 -6.52
CA HIS A 268 18.59 -10.73 -7.04
C HIS A 268 19.47 -10.18 -5.94
N TYR A 269 20.56 -9.51 -6.32
CA TYR A 269 21.43 -8.88 -5.35
C TYR A 269 22.07 -7.61 -5.90
N VAL A 270 22.53 -6.76 -5.00
CA VAL A 270 23.38 -5.62 -5.28
C VAL A 270 24.51 -5.59 -4.27
N ILE A 271 25.73 -5.30 -4.73
CA ILE A 271 26.86 -4.99 -3.85
C ILE A 271 26.66 -3.56 -3.37
N THR A 272 26.39 -3.38 -2.09
CA THR A 272 26.12 -2.06 -1.51
C THR A 272 27.38 -1.36 -1.01
N HIS A 273 28.43 -2.14 -0.71
CA HIS A 273 29.76 -1.66 -0.37
C HIS A 273 30.80 -2.67 -0.87
N GLY A 274 31.84 -2.22 -1.55
CA GLY A 274 32.89 -3.09 -2.11
C GLY A 274 34.31 -2.58 -1.92
N GLY A 275 34.52 -1.67 -0.98
CA GLY A 275 35.82 -0.99 -0.74
C GLY A 275 35.90 0.40 -1.37
N ASP A 276 37.02 1.12 -1.15
CA ASP A 276 37.17 2.53 -1.53
C ASP A 276 38.07 2.72 -2.76
N GLN A 277 39.28 2.13 -2.77
CA GLN A 277 40.22 2.30 -3.87
C GLN A 277 41.11 1.05 -4.07
N PRO A 278 41.58 0.76 -5.32
CA PRO A 278 42.17 -0.53 -5.68
C PRO A 278 43.51 -0.85 -5.03
N ASN A 279 44.25 0.13 -4.50
CA ASN A 279 45.56 -0.08 -3.85
C ASN A 279 45.44 -0.47 -2.36
N VAL A 280 44.24 -0.58 -1.83
CA VAL A 280 43.94 -1.04 -0.46
C VAL A 280 43.08 -2.30 -0.55
N VAL A 281 43.55 -3.39 0.07
CA VAL A 281 42.71 -4.61 0.20
C VAL A 281 41.45 -4.25 1.00
N PRO A 282 40.23 -4.46 0.47
CA PRO A 282 38.99 -4.06 1.13
C PRO A 282 38.77 -4.80 2.45
N PRO A 283 38.77 -4.13 3.61
CA PRO A 283 38.51 -4.77 4.90
C PRO A 283 37.04 -5.02 5.16
N GLU A 284 36.14 -4.31 4.46
CA GLU A 284 34.70 -4.39 4.59
C GLU A 284 34.04 -4.47 3.21
N ALA A 285 33.06 -5.36 3.06
CA ALA A 285 32.20 -5.40 1.89
C ALA A 285 30.83 -5.95 2.27
N THR A 286 29.79 -5.49 1.57
CA THR A 286 28.41 -5.86 1.86
C THR A 286 27.65 -6.13 0.56
N VAL A 287 26.93 -7.23 0.51
CA VAL A 287 25.98 -7.57 -0.54
C VAL A 287 24.57 -7.70 0.04
N TRP A 288 23.58 -7.19 -0.68
CA TRP A 288 22.18 -7.22 -0.30
C TRP A 288 21.41 -8.10 -1.26
N TYR A 289 20.78 -9.17 -0.74
CA TYR A 289 19.99 -10.16 -1.47
C TYR A 289 18.50 -10.03 -1.20
N PHE A 290 17.69 -10.27 -2.25
CA PHE A 290 16.30 -10.66 -2.17
C PHE A 290 16.20 -12.13 -2.60
N PHE A 291 15.65 -12.98 -1.73
CA PHE A 291 15.27 -14.37 -2.01
C PHE A 291 13.77 -14.47 -2.11
N ARG A 292 13.23 -14.98 -3.22
CA ARG A 292 11.79 -15.11 -3.46
C ARG A 292 11.42 -16.53 -3.83
N GLU A 293 10.32 -17.03 -3.27
CA GLU A 293 9.71 -18.32 -3.59
C GLU A 293 8.18 -18.24 -3.43
N LEU A 294 7.47 -19.31 -3.84
CA LEU A 294 6.01 -19.31 -3.85
C LEU A 294 5.36 -19.18 -2.47
N ASP A 295 6.03 -19.68 -1.42
CA ASP A 295 5.48 -19.69 -0.07
C ASP A 295 6.56 -19.57 1.00
N PHE A 296 6.10 -19.40 2.24
CA PHE A 296 6.91 -19.26 3.44
C PHE A 296 7.98 -20.36 3.59
N GLN A 297 7.60 -21.65 3.42
CA GLN A 297 8.53 -22.75 3.65
C GLN A 297 9.66 -22.74 2.63
N HIS A 298 9.32 -22.61 1.36
CA HIS A 298 10.32 -22.62 0.29
C HIS A 298 11.24 -21.39 0.32
N VAL A 299 10.73 -20.21 0.69
CA VAL A 299 11.62 -19.02 0.82
C VAL A 299 12.55 -19.16 2.03
N SER A 300 12.09 -19.76 3.12
CA SER A 300 12.95 -20.05 4.29
C SER A 300 14.08 -20.99 3.94
N ASP A 301 13.80 -22.07 3.20
CA ASP A 301 14.79 -23.02 2.71
C ASP A 301 15.78 -22.34 1.74
N LEU A 302 15.28 -21.50 0.85
CA LEU A 302 16.10 -20.74 -0.10
C LEU A 302 17.07 -19.78 0.61
N HIS A 303 16.57 -19.05 1.61
CA HIS A 303 17.37 -18.17 2.45
C HIS A 303 18.46 -18.94 3.22
N ALA A 304 18.13 -20.09 3.81
CA ALA A 304 19.10 -20.94 4.49
C ALA A 304 20.23 -21.41 3.57
N ILE A 305 19.93 -21.70 2.30
CA ILE A 305 20.94 -22.01 1.28
C ILE A 305 21.85 -20.80 1.04
N GLY A 306 21.29 -19.59 0.92
CA GLY A 306 22.06 -18.34 0.75
C GLY A 306 23.01 -18.10 1.90
N THR A 307 22.53 -18.20 3.14
CA THR A 307 23.36 -18.04 4.35
C THR A 307 24.48 -19.09 4.44
N LYS A 308 24.19 -20.34 4.02
CA LYS A 308 25.24 -21.39 3.96
C LYS A 308 26.35 -21.02 2.97
N ILE A 309 25.99 -20.50 1.79
CA ILE A 309 26.97 -20.08 0.78
C ILE A 309 27.79 -18.88 1.29
N ALA A 310 27.14 -17.89 1.93
CA ALA A 310 27.82 -16.75 2.53
C ALA A 310 28.88 -17.17 3.57
N ARG A 311 28.54 -18.13 4.45
CA ARG A 311 29.49 -18.69 5.42
C ARG A 311 30.68 -19.39 4.74
N ALA A 312 30.42 -20.20 3.71
CA ALA A 312 31.47 -20.87 2.96
C ALA A 312 32.40 -19.87 2.26
N ALA A 313 31.87 -18.78 1.70
CA ALA A 313 32.67 -17.72 1.10
C ALA A 313 33.57 -17.02 2.13
N ALA A 314 33.07 -16.76 3.33
CA ALA A 314 33.86 -16.21 4.42
C ALA A 314 35.02 -17.16 4.83
N GLU A 315 34.76 -18.45 4.95
CA GLU A 315 35.76 -19.49 5.25
C GLU A 315 36.85 -19.55 4.15
N MET A 316 36.46 -19.46 2.88
CA MET A 316 37.40 -19.51 1.74
C MET A 316 38.37 -18.31 1.71
N THR A 317 37.98 -17.18 2.29
CA THR A 317 38.73 -15.91 2.25
C THR A 317 39.37 -15.53 3.60
N ASP A 318 39.27 -16.39 4.61
CA ASP A 318 39.67 -16.11 5.98
C ASP A 318 39.05 -14.80 6.51
N THR A 319 37.80 -14.50 6.17
CA THR A 319 37.06 -13.33 6.65
C THR A 319 35.97 -13.74 7.66
N ALA A 320 35.48 -12.78 8.46
CA ALA A 320 34.28 -12.98 9.25
C ALA A 320 33.05 -12.53 8.46
N MET A 321 31.86 -13.05 8.80
CA MET A 321 30.59 -12.67 8.17
C MET A 321 29.53 -12.36 9.22
N THR A 322 28.78 -11.30 8.98
CA THR A 322 27.54 -10.99 9.71
C THR A 322 26.36 -10.98 8.76
N GLU A 323 25.21 -11.43 9.26
CA GLU A 323 23.94 -11.48 8.54
C GLU A 323 22.95 -10.54 9.21
N ARG A 324 22.24 -9.74 8.40
CA ARG A 324 21.15 -8.90 8.85
C ARG A 324 19.92 -9.09 7.96
N VAL A 325 18.90 -9.76 8.48
CA VAL A 325 17.59 -9.82 7.82
C VAL A 325 16.90 -8.47 7.99
N LEU A 326 16.62 -7.80 6.88
CA LEU A 326 15.99 -6.47 6.85
C LEU A 326 14.48 -6.54 6.80
N ALA A 327 13.96 -7.51 6.05
CA ALA A 327 12.54 -7.69 5.79
C ALA A 327 12.24 -9.15 5.47
N GLY A 328 10.99 -9.50 5.64
CA GLY A 328 10.48 -10.79 5.22
C GLY A 328 8.96 -10.73 5.11
N THR A 329 8.42 -11.35 4.09
CA THR A 329 6.98 -11.45 3.88
C THR A 329 6.61 -12.83 3.36
N TRP A 330 5.45 -13.32 3.77
CA TRP A 330 4.82 -14.50 3.20
C TRP A 330 4.23 -14.15 1.83
N GLU A 331 3.72 -15.14 1.10
CA GLU A 331 2.78 -14.91 0.00
C GLU A 331 1.45 -14.37 0.56
N ALA A 332 0.76 -13.49 -0.17
CA ALA A 332 -0.54 -12.99 0.26
C ALA A 332 -1.61 -14.08 0.18
N HIS A 333 -2.62 -13.99 1.05
CA HIS A 333 -3.82 -14.82 1.01
C HIS A 333 -5.08 -13.97 1.17
N PHE A 334 -5.73 -13.65 0.05
CA PHE A 334 -6.90 -12.76 0.06
C PHE A 334 -8.21 -13.49 0.31
N ASN A 335 -9.11 -12.82 1.02
CA ASN A 335 -10.38 -13.34 1.51
C ASN A 335 -11.45 -13.39 0.42
N LYS A 336 -12.03 -14.58 0.15
CA LYS A 336 -12.99 -14.79 -0.93
C LYS A 336 -14.31 -14.03 -0.75
N PRO A 337 -15.07 -14.17 0.37
CA PRO A 337 -16.32 -13.41 0.53
C PRO A 337 -16.15 -11.90 0.42
N LEU A 338 -15.00 -11.38 0.89
CA LEU A 338 -14.69 -9.96 0.81
C LEU A 338 -14.33 -9.55 -0.63
N ALA A 339 -13.62 -10.39 -1.38
CA ALA A 339 -13.31 -10.15 -2.79
C ALA A 339 -14.56 -10.19 -3.67
N GLU A 340 -15.51 -11.09 -3.41
CA GLU A 340 -16.79 -11.15 -4.11
C GLU A 340 -17.61 -9.88 -3.87
N ALA A 341 -17.66 -9.38 -2.63
CA ALA A 341 -18.33 -8.12 -2.30
C ALA A 341 -17.68 -6.91 -2.98
N LEU A 342 -16.34 -6.83 -2.96
CA LEU A 342 -15.58 -5.80 -3.63
C LEU A 342 -15.80 -5.85 -5.15
N PHE A 343 -15.77 -7.04 -5.74
CA PHE A 343 -15.98 -7.22 -7.18
C PHE A 343 -17.38 -6.76 -7.63
N ALA A 344 -18.43 -7.08 -6.88
CA ALA A 344 -19.78 -6.58 -7.15
C ALA A 344 -19.84 -5.03 -7.13
N ASN A 345 -19.05 -4.38 -6.26
CA ASN A 345 -18.93 -2.93 -6.23
C ASN A 345 -18.15 -2.40 -7.45
N ILE A 346 -17.09 -3.08 -7.87
CA ILE A 346 -16.33 -2.77 -9.09
C ILE A 346 -17.24 -2.83 -10.33
N GLU A 347 -18.02 -3.89 -10.48
CA GLU A 347 -18.98 -4.03 -11.59
C GLU A 347 -20.01 -2.90 -11.62
N LYS A 348 -20.53 -2.51 -10.44
CA LYS A 348 -21.50 -1.40 -10.33
C LYS A 348 -20.90 -0.06 -10.73
N ILE A 349 -19.63 0.19 -10.47
CA ILE A 349 -18.92 1.43 -10.80
C ILE A 349 -18.54 1.45 -12.28
N GLY A 350 -18.02 0.34 -12.80
CA GLY A 350 -17.43 0.23 -14.12
C GLY A 350 -16.12 0.97 -14.31
N MET A 351 -15.51 0.83 -15.48
CA MET A 351 -14.27 1.52 -15.81
C MET A 351 -14.50 3.03 -15.94
N PRO A 352 -13.50 3.87 -15.58
CA PRO A 352 -13.57 5.31 -15.87
C PRO A 352 -13.75 5.61 -17.36
N ILE A 353 -14.42 6.73 -17.65
CA ILE A 353 -14.55 7.22 -19.02
C ILE A 353 -13.27 7.96 -19.40
N TRP A 354 -12.50 7.36 -20.32
CA TRP A 354 -11.26 7.93 -20.83
C TRP A 354 -11.52 8.92 -21.95
N THR A 355 -10.84 10.06 -21.91
CA THR A 355 -10.87 11.04 -23.02
C THR A 355 -9.97 10.58 -24.16
N GLN A 356 -10.09 11.22 -25.32
CA GLN A 356 -9.16 11.00 -26.44
C GLN A 356 -7.72 11.34 -26.06
N ALA A 357 -7.50 12.37 -25.21
CA ALA A 357 -6.18 12.75 -24.71
C ALA A 357 -5.56 11.65 -23.84
N ASP A 358 -6.34 11.03 -22.94
CA ASP A 358 -5.90 9.90 -22.11
C ASP A 358 -5.47 8.70 -22.99
N GLN A 359 -6.29 8.35 -23.99
CA GLN A 359 -5.99 7.26 -24.92
C GLN A 359 -4.76 7.56 -25.80
N THR A 360 -4.58 8.83 -26.18
CA THR A 360 -3.42 9.26 -26.97
C THR A 360 -2.14 9.11 -26.16
N LEU A 361 -2.12 9.57 -24.90
CA LEU A 361 -0.96 9.37 -24.02
C LEU A 361 -0.62 7.91 -23.86
N ALA A 362 -1.64 7.06 -23.57
CA ALA A 362 -1.44 5.64 -23.35
C ALA A 362 -0.81 4.94 -24.55
N ARG A 363 -1.36 5.15 -25.75
CA ARG A 363 -0.84 4.55 -26.98
C ARG A 363 0.55 5.07 -27.34
N ALA A 364 0.81 6.36 -27.12
CA ALA A 364 2.13 6.94 -27.38
C ALA A 364 3.20 6.36 -26.44
N ALA A 365 2.92 6.23 -25.14
CA ALA A 365 3.83 5.60 -24.18
C ALA A 365 4.09 4.12 -24.53
N GLN A 366 3.05 3.37 -24.89
CA GLN A 366 3.19 1.98 -25.32
C GLN A 366 4.05 1.85 -26.59
N LYS A 367 3.86 2.75 -27.56
CA LYS A 367 4.68 2.80 -28.79
C LYS A 367 6.13 3.14 -28.49
N GLU A 368 6.38 4.14 -27.65
CA GLU A 368 7.74 4.57 -27.24
C GLU A 368 8.52 3.41 -26.62
N LEU A 369 7.85 2.56 -25.82
CA LEU A 369 8.46 1.41 -25.17
C LEU A 369 8.53 0.15 -26.05
N GLY A 370 7.98 0.17 -27.26
CA GLY A 370 7.93 -1.01 -28.12
C GLY A 370 7.08 -2.15 -27.59
N VAL A 371 6.11 -1.86 -26.71
CA VAL A 371 5.20 -2.86 -26.14
C VAL A 371 3.87 -2.90 -26.90
N LYS A 372 2.99 -3.87 -26.56
CA LYS A 372 1.67 -3.97 -27.20
C LYS A 372 0.88 -2.67 -27.04
N VAL A 373 0.46 -2.08 -28.18
CA VAL A 373 -0.30 -0.83 -28.25
C VAL A 373 -1.79 -1.14 -28.22
N GLU A 374 -2.42 -1.05 -27.04
CA GLU A 374 -3.87 -1.29 -26.88
C GLU A 374 -4.61 -0.06 -26.30
N GLY A 375 -3.88 0.92 -25.77
CA GLY A 375 -4.46 2.06 -25.05
C GLY A 375 -4.90 1.69 -23.64
N LEU A 376 -5.82 2.46 -23.08
CA LEU A 376 -6.41 2.21 -21.77
C LEU A 376 -7.58 1.22 -21.89
N ARG A 377 -7.72 0.33 -20.92
CA ARG A 377 -8.81 -0.64 -20.85
C ARG A 377 -10.15 0.06 -20.60
N THR A 378 -11.22 -0.49 -21.17
CA THR A 378 -12.57 0.07 -21.08
C THR A 378 -13.58 -0.86 -20.42
N ALA A 379 -13.17 -2.07 -20.05
CA ALA A 379 -13.98 -3.05 -19.34
C ALA A 379 -13.28 -3.48 -18.05
N VAL A 380 -14.06 -3.75 -17.01
CA VAL A 380 -13.57 -4.34 -15.75
C VAL A 380 -13.01 -5.74 -16.00
N THR A 381 -12.04 -6.15 -15.20
CA THR A 381 -11.50 -7.50 -15.24
C THR A 381 -12.30 -8.40 -14.31
N GLN A 382 -12.71 -9.56 -14.79
CA GLN A 382 -13.50 -10.53 -14.01
C GLN A 382 -12.73 -11.01 -12.76
N LEU A 383 -13.47 -11.33 -11.70
CA LEU A 383 -12.92 -11.93 -10.49
C LEU A 383 -12.25 -13.27 -10.82
N ARG A 384 -10.99 -13.40 -10.43
CA ARG A 384 -10.18 -14.59 -10.71
C ARG A 384 -10.13 -15.54 -9.52
N ALA A 385 -10.31 -16.82 -9.81
CA ALA A 385 -10.07 -17.89 -8.85
C ALA A 385 -8.55 -18.15 -8.65
N PRO A 386 -8.14 -18.71 -7.50
CA PRO A 386 -6.76 -19.12 -7.28
C PRO A 386 -6.27 -20.09 -8.37
N GLY A 387 -5.07 -19.87 -8.89
CA GLY A 387 -4.44 -20.75 -9.87
C GLY A 387 -4.73 -20.42 -11.34
N GLU A 388 -5.68 -19.55 -11.66
CA GLU A 388 -5.96 -19.11 -13.04
C GLU A 388 -4.90 -18.12 -13.58
N ALA A 389 -4.19 -17.43 -12.71
CA ALA A 389 -2.97 -16.70 -13.07
C ALA A 389 -1.80 -17.44 -12.46
N GLY A 390 -0.89 -17.99 -13.27
CA GLY A 390 0.29 -18.68 -12.77
C GLY A 390 1.00 -17.84 -11.71
N ARG A 391 1.29 -18.40 -10.54
CA ARG A 391 1.99 -17.71 -9.43
C ARG A 391 3.44 -17.36 -9.78
N GLY A 392 4.03 -18.09 -10.75
CA GLY A 392 5.39 -17.86 -11.20
C GLY A 392 5.51 -16.54 -11.99
N GLY A 393 6.23 -15.57 -11.43
CA GLY A 393 6.47 -14.26 -12.02
C GLY A 393 5.69 -13.10 -11.40
N ALA A 394 4.86 -13.35 -10.39
CA ALA A 394 4.27 -12.28 -9.57
C ALA A 394 5.32 -11.66 -8.62
N GLY A 395 5.16 -10.37 -8.29
CA GLY A 395 5.95 -9.70 -7.25
C GLY A 395 5.59 -10.18 -5.85
N SER A 396 6.32 -9.71 -4.86
CA SER A 396 5.96 -9.80 -3.44
C SER A 396 5.39 -8.44 -3.01
N ASP A 397 4.50 -8.46 -2.03
CA ASP A 397 3.92 -7.27 -1.41
C ASP A 397 3.77 -7.58 0.09
N ASP A 398 4.24 -6.73 0.98
CA ASP A 398 4.21 -7.00 2.41
C ASP A 398 2.81 -6.84 3.04
N ILE A 399 1.76 -6.47 2.24
CA ILE A 399 0.35 -6.65 2.62
C ILE A 399 0.02 -8.12 2.93
N ALA A 400 0.81 -9.03 2.40
CA ALA A 400 0.75 -10.45 2.71
C ALA A 400 0.79 -10.71 4.22
N GLU A 401 1.67 -10.04 4.95
CA GLU A 401 1.80 -10.17 6.40
C GLU A 401 0.48 -9.84 7.12
N VAL A 402 -0.24 -8.83 6.63
CA VAL A 402 -1.56 -8.46 7.16
C VAL A 402 -2.59 -9.53 6.80
N SER A 403 -2.54 -10.07 5.59
CA SER A 403 -3.52 -11.05 5.09
C SER A 403 -3.51 -12.40 5.83
N TRP A 404 -2.41 -12.75 6.50
CA TRP A 404 -2.31 -13.94 7.36
C TRP A 404 -2.73 -13.68 8.82
N ASN A 405 -2.99 -12.40 9.19
CA ASN A 405 -3.35 -12.02 10.54
C ASN A 405 -4.81 -11.55 10.69
N LEU A 406 -5.44 -11.15 9.57
CA LEU A 406 -6.86 -10.77 9.53
C LEU A 406 -7.43 -10.86 8.11
N PRO A 407 -8.76 -10.96 7.97
CA PRO A 407 -9.41 -10.94 6.65
C PRO A 407 -9.01 -9.71 5.83
N THR A 408 -8.37 -9.92 4.69
CA THR A 408 -7.82 -8.86 3.84
C THR A 408 -8.25 -9.05 2.39
N VAL A 409 -8.51 -7.97 1.68
CA VAL A 409 -8.71 -7.93 0.23
C VAL A 409 -7.85 -6.84 -0.39
N ASN A 410 -7.41 -7.04 -1.62
CA ASN A 410 -6.65 -6.05 -2.38
C ASN A 410 -7.42 -5.61 -3.63
N LEU A 411 -7.69 -4.32 -3.73
CA LEU A 411 -8.27 -3.67 -4.90
C LEU A 411 -7.16 -3.27 -5.87
N ARG A 412 -7.26 -3.69 -7.14
CA ARG A 412 -6.47 -3.10 -8.24
C ARG A 412 -7.31 -2.01 -8.90
N TYR A 413 -6.91 -0.73 -8.75
CA TYR A 413 -7.65 0.40 -9.31
C TYR A 413 -6.97 0.93 -10.59
N PRO A 414 -7.76 1.34 -11.64
CA PRO A 414 -7.25 1.59 -12.98
C PRO A 414 -6.64 2.99 -13.12
N ALA A 415 -5.45 3.21 -12.54
CA ALA A 415 -4.79 4.52 -12.53
C ALA A 415 -3.52 4.58 -13.39
N ASN A 416 -3.12 3.48 -14.02
CA ASN A 416 -1.93 3.44 -14.86
C ASN A 416 -2.23 2.88 -16.26
N ILE A 417 -1.25 2.97 -17.15
CA ILE A 417 -1.33 2.53 -18.54
C ILE A 417 -0.96 1.03 -18.63
N PRO A 418 -1.71 0.20 -19.39
CA PRO A 418 -1.36 -1.20 -19.58
C PRO A 418 -0.01 -1.41 -20.29
N ASN A 419 0.62 -2.55 -20.01
CA ASN A 419 1.84 -3.03 -20.66
C ASN A 419 3.10 -2.16 -20.44
N LEU A 420 3.05 -1.16 -19.54
CA LEU A 420 4.27 -0.45 -19.15
C LEU A 420 5.16 -1.36 -18.28
N VAL A 421 6.45 -1.05 -18.26
CA VAL A 421 7.43 -1.77 -17.45
C VAL A 421 7.29 -1.29 -16.01
N ALA A 422 7.05 -2.20 -15.06
CA ALA A 422 7.05 -1.90 -13.64
C ALA A 422 8.46 -1.55 -13.13
N HIS A 423 8.57 -0.79 -12.04
CA HIS A 423 9.83 -0.30 -11.46
C HIS A 423 10.70 0.45 -12.50
N HIS A 424 10.04 1.18 -13.37
CA HIS A 424 10.65 1.89 -14.47
C HIS A 424 10.05 3.30 -14.59
N TRP A 425 10.80 4.26 -15.13
CA TRP A 425 10.31 5.63 -15.30
C TRP A 425 8.96 5.72 -16.05
N SER A 426 8.71 4.77 -16.96
CA SER A 426 7.47 4.78 -17.76
C SER A 426 6.21 4.62 -16.92
N SER A 427 6.26 3.91 -15.81
CA SER A 427 5.12 3.78 -14.90
C SER A 427 4.75 5.10 -14.21
N GLY A 428 5.67 6.06 -14.14
CA GLY A 428 5.40 7.41 -13.65
C GLY A 428 4.64 8.33 -14.63
N ILE A 429 4.56 7.98 -15.92
CA ILE A 429 3.98 8.81 -16.99
C ILE A 429 2.53 9.23 -16.64
N ALA A 430 1.71 8.31 -16.16
CA ALA A 430 0.29 8.54 -15.90
C ALA A 430 0.01 9.12 -14.50
N MET A 431 0.93 9.03 -13.55
CA MET A 431 0.63 9.04 -12.12
C MET A 431 0.31 10.41 -11.49
N ALA A 432 0.42 11.52 -12.24
CA ALA A 432 -0.14 12.83 -11.89
C ALA A 432 -0.88 13.43 -13.11
N THR A 433 -1.70 12.61 -13.76
CA THR A 433 -2.49 12.98 -14.95
C THR A 433 -3.97 12.63 -14.74
N PRO A 434 -4.87 13.08 -15.62
CA PRO A 434 -6.28 12.70 -15.58
C PRO A 434 -6.53 11.18 -15.55
N ILE A 435 -5.59 10.34 -16.03
CA ILE A 435 -5.69 8.87 -15.93
C ILE A 435 -5.66 8.45 -14.46
N ALA A 436 -4.62 8.85 -13.72
CA ALA A 436 -4.50 8.52 -12.31
C ALA A 436 -5.64 9.12 -11.47
N HIS A 437 -6.03 10.37 -11.74
CA HIS A 437 -7.10 11.06 -11.00
C HIS A 437 -8.44 10.34 -11.12
N LYS A 438 -8.81 9.91 -12.33
CA LYS A 438 -10.04 9.13 -12.59
C LYS A 438 -9.98 7.74 -11.99
N GLY A 439 -8.84 7.06 -12.14
CA GLY A 439 -8.61 5.74 -11.57
C GLY A 439 -8.68 5.74 -10.05
N ALA A 440 -8.02 6.69 -9.39
CA ALA A 440 -8.07 6.86 -7.94
C ALA A 440 -9.50 7.16 -7.44
N THR A 441 -10.24 8.02 -8.16
CA THR A 441 -11.65 8.31 -7.81
C THR A 441 -12.53 7.05 -7.94
N ALA A 442 -12.35 6.24 -8.98
CA ALA A 442 -13.07 4.97 -9.13
C ALA A 442 -12.70 3.98 -8.03
N GLY A 443 -11.41 3.86 -7.70
CA GLY A 443 -10.93 3.04 -6.58
C GLY A 443 -11.53 3.46 -5.25
N ALA A 444 -11.60 4.77 -4.97
CA ALA A 444 -12.19 5.29 -3.75
C ALA A 444 -13.69 4.95 -3.63
N LYS A 445 -14.44 4.94 -4.74
CA LYS A 445 -15.84 4.50 -4.76
C LYS A 445 -15.95 3.02 -4.36
N ALA A 446 -15.09 2.15 -4.92
CA ALA A 446 -15.10 0.73 -4.61
C ALA A 446 -14.76 0.45 -3.14
N GLN A 447 -13.74 1.11 -2.60
CA GLN A 447 -13.35 0.99 -1.19
C GLN A 447 -14.45 1.50 -0.26
N ALA A 448 -15.05 2.65 -0.55
CA ALA A 448 -16.13 3.21 0.27
C ALA A 448 -17.36 2.31 0.31
N MET A 449 -17.78 1.78 -0.84
CA MET A 449 -18.93 0.86 -0.93
C MET A 449 -18.65 -0.44 -0.18
N THR A 450 -17.44 -0.99 -0.29
CA THR A 450 -17.06 -2.24 0.39
C THR A 450 -16.97 -2.04 1.91
N ALA A 451 -16.47 -0.90 2.36
CA ALA A 451 -16.49 -0.57 3.78
C ALA A 451 -17.93 -0.48 4.34
N LEU A 452 -18.86 0.11 3.57
CA LEU A 452 -20.27 0.14 3.96
C LEU A 452 -20.91 -1.26 3.97
N ASP A 453 -20.54 -2.16 3.03
CA ASP A 453 -20.97 -3.56 3.10
C ASP A 453 -20.56 -4.19 4.44
N LEU A 454 -19.31 -4.02 4.87
CA LEU A 454 -18.80 -4.57 6.13
C LEU A 454 -19.43 -3.92 7.37
N LEU A 455 -19.71 -2.62 7.31
CA LEU A 455 -20.31 -1.87 8.43
C LEU A 455 -21.79 -2.16 8.62
N THR A 456 -22.51 -2.56 7.54
CA THR A 456 -23.99 -2.68 7.56
C THR A 456 -24.52 -4.08 7.31
N ARG A 457 -23.65 -5.05 6.96
CA ARG A 457 -24.00 -6.43 6.68
C ARG A 457 -23.26 -7.40 7.61
N PRO A 458 -23.80 -7.65 8.82
CA PRO A 458 -23.17 -8.58 9.77
C PRO A 458 -22.97 -9.99 9.20
N GLU A 459 -23.86 -10.44 8.29
CA GLU A 459 -23.73 -11.73 7.62
C GLU A 459 -22.50 -11.81 6.70
N LEU A 460 -22.16 -10.73 6.01
CA LEU A 460 -20.93 -10.67 5.19
C LEU A 460 -19.70 -10.69 6.09
N LEU A 461 -19.72 -9.91 7.17
CA LEU A 461 -18.59 -9.86 8.10
C LEU A 461 -18.35 -11.23 8.75
N GLU A 462 -19.41 -11.97 9.12
CA GLU A 462 -19.25 -13.32 9.67
C GLU A 462 -18.77 -14.31 8.61
N ALA A 463 -19.27 -14.26 7.38
CA ALA A 463 -18.78 -15.09 6.27
C ALA A 463 -17.28 -14.83 6.01
N THR A 464 -16.87 -13.57 6.04
CA THR A 464 -15.46 -13.12 5.90
C THR A 464 -14.57 -13.72 7.00
N ARG A 465 -15.02 -13.64 8.26
CA ARG A 465 -14.31 -14.23 9.40
C ARG A 465 -14.27 -15.76 9.36
N ALA A 466 -15.38 -16.40 8.97
CA ALA A 466 -15.46 -17.84 8.87
C ALA A 466 -14.50 -18.38 7.79
N TYR A 467 -14.45 -17.73 6.64
CA TYR A 467 -13.49 -18.07 5.58
C TYR A 467 -12.05 -17.93 6.07
N PHE A 468 -11.72 -16.82 6.74
CA PHE A 468 -10.38 -16.60 7.28
C PHE A 468 -9.99 -17.67 8.31
N ARG A 469 -10.87 -17.99 9.27
CA ARG A 469 -10.63 -19.06 10.26
C ARG A 469 -10.38 -20.42 9.60
N GLU A 470 -11.14 -20.75 8.56
CA GLU A 470 -10.95 -22.02 7.83
C GLU A 470 -9.60 -22.06 7.11
N GLN A 471 -9.20 -20.97 6.47
CA GLN A 471 -7.92 -20.89 5.75
C GLN A 471 -6.70 -20.92 6.67
N THR A 472 -6.83 -20.43 7.88
CA THR A 472 -5.70 -20.30 8.83
C THR A 472 -5.70 -21.36 9.94
N LYS A 473 -6.68 -22.27 9.98
CA LYS A 473 -6.87 -23.23 11.11
C LYS A 473 -5.67 -24.12 11.40
N GLU A 474 -4.88 -24.46 10.38
CA GLU A 474 -3.70 -25.33 10.49
C GLU A 474 -2.38 -24.55 10.29
N ILE A 475 -2.47 -23.24 10.10
CA ILE A 475 -1.34 -22.38 9.77
C ILE A 475 -1.17 -21.35 10.86
N GLN A 476 -0.04 -21.40 11.55
CA GLN A 476 0.37 -20.34 12.47
C GLN A 476 1.35 -19.43 11.75
N TRP A 477 0.95 -18.17 11.56
CA TRP A 477 1.86 -17.16 11.04
C TRP A 477 3.04 -16.94 11.99
N VAL A 478 4.24 -16.94 11.43
CA VAL A 478 5.49 -16.58 12.12
C VAL A 478 6.25 -15.56 11.28
N SER A 479 6.90 -14.62 11.94
CA SER A 479 7.71 -13.61 11.25
C SER A 479 8.96 -14.24 10.64
N LEU A 480 9.25 -13.91 9.38
CA LEU A 480 10.53 -14.21 8.73
C LEU A 480 11.68 -13.33 9.23
N VAL A 481 11.35 -12.20 9.87
CA VAL A 481 12.33 -11.33 10.50
C VAL A 481 12.59 -11.82 11.92
N PRO A 482 13.85 -12.06 12.33
CA PRO A 482 14.20 -12.56 13.66
C PRO A 482 13.64 -11.69 14.79
N GLU A 483 13.31 -12.31 15.91
CA GLU A 483 12.83 -11.60 17.09
C GLU A 483 13.86 -10.56 17.55
N GLY A 484 13.40 -9.39 18.02
CA GLY A 484 14.27 -8.29 18.45
C GLY A 484 14.84 -7.42 17.33
N THR A 485 14.76 -7.85 16.06
CA THR A 485 15.19 -7.02 14.93
C THR A 485 14.33 -5.75 14.84
N GLN A 486 15.01 -4.60 14.71
CA GLN A 486 14.39 -3.29 14.54
C GLN A 486 14.18 -2.96 13.06
N PRO A 487 13.18 -2.16 12.71
CA PRO A 487 13.00 -1.68 11.33
C PRO A 487 14.26 -0.97 10.83
N PRO A 488 14.68 -1.22 9.57
CA PRO A 488 15.92 -0.62 9.02
C PRO A 488 15.66 0.81 8.52
N ILE A 489 15.27 1.71 9.42
CA ILE A 489 14.83 3.08 9.13
C ILE A 489 15.93 4.00 8.58
N GLU A 490 17.19 3.56 8.63
CA GLU A 490 18.33 4.27 8.03
C GLU A 490 18.41 4.10 6.50
N LEU A 491 17.73 3.10 5.94
CA LEU A 491 17.74 2.86 4.50
C LEU A 491 17.26 4.08 3.73
N ASN A 492 17.86 4.31 2.58
CA ASN A 492 17.61 5.44 1.68
C ASN A 492 17.90 6.84 2.24
N ARG A 493 18.39 6.99 3.48
CA ARG A 493 18.64 8.30 4.09
C ARG A 493 19.57 9.17 3.25
N GLU A 494 20.76 8.69 2.95
CA GLU A 494 21.76 9.43 2.17
C GLU A 494 21.25 9.81 0.77
N LYS A 495 20.54 8.86 0.11
CA LYS A 495 19.92 9.15 -1.19
C LYS A 495 18.91 10.28 -1.09
N MET A 496 18.03 10.23 -0.08
CA MET A 496 17.03 11.27 0.11
C MET A 496 17.64 12.61 0.55
N GLU A 497 18.65 12.62 1.40
CA GLU A 497 19.41 13.85 1.74
C GLU A 497 19.96 14.52 0.48
N ARG A 498 20.48 13.75 -0.46
CA ARG A 498 20.99 14.25 -1.74
C ARG A 498 19.87 14.87 -2.63
N PHE A 499 18.71 14.24 -2.72
CA PHE A 499 17.66 14.65 -3.65
C PHE A 499 16.61 15.60 -3.06
N ARG A 500 16.44 15.63 -1.74
CA ARG A 500 15.44 16.45 -1.05
C ARG A 500 15.45 17.93 -1.44
N PRO A 501 16.59 18.63 -1.54
CA PRO A 501 16.61 20.05 -1.94
C PRO A 501 16.08 20.31 -3.36
N ALA A 502 16.21 19.32 -4.27
CA ALA A 502 15.66 19.42 -5.62
C ALA A 502 14.16 19.11 -5.64
N LEU A 503 13.74 18.10 -4.90
CA LEU A 503 12.32 17.73 -4.75
C LEU A 503 11.50 18.86 -4.12
N GLU A 504 12.02 19.55 -3.11
CA GLU A 504 11.36 20.68 -2.47
C GLU A 504 10.98 21.80 -3.46
N LYS A 505 11.82 22.05 -4.47
CA LYS A 505 11.55 23.05 -5.52
C LYS A 505 10.45 22.63 -6.49
N LEU A 506 10.18 21.33 -6.57
CA LEU A 506 9.19 20.72 -7.46
C LEU A 506 7.86 20.42 -6.75
N ARG A 507 7.77 20.64 -5.44
CA ARG A 507 6.53 20.41 -4.69
C ARG A 507 5.34 21.07 -5.35
N PHE A 508 4.26 20.29 -5.46
CA PHE A 508 2.98 20.84 -5.94
C PHE A 508 2.41 21.86 -4.97
N ASP A 509 2.06 23.03 -5.51
CA ASP A 509 1.41 24.13 -4.76
C ASP A 509 -0.04 24.29 -5.22
N PRO A 510 -1.00 23.62 -4.57
CA PRO A 510 -2.41 23.68 -4.95
C PRO A 510 -3.07 25.04 -4.68
N SER A 511 -2.39 25.95 -3.99
CA SER A 511 -2.88 27.31 -3.78
C SER A 511 -2.70 28.19 -5.03
N LYS A 512 -1.75 27.83 -5.92
CA LYS A 512 -1.42 28.58 -7.14
C LYS A 512 -1.84 27.88 -8.42
N TYR A 513 -1.83 26.54 -8.42
CA TYR A 513 -2.06 25.73 -9.62
C TYR A 513 -3.18 24.70 -9.36
N LYS A 514 -4.00 24.45 -10.37
CA LYS A 514 -5.09 23.47 -10.26
C LYS A 514 -4.60 22.04 -10.31
N THR A 515 -3.52 21.78 -11.08
CA THR A 515 -2.93 20.46 -11.26
C THR A 515 -1.40 20.55 -11.26
N TYR A 516 -0.74 19.45 -10.99
CA TYR A 516 0.73 19.40 -11.08
C TYR A 516 1.21 19.57 -12.52
N LEU A 517 0.45 19.10 -13.52
CA LEU A 517 0.73 19.36 -14.93
C LEU A 517 0.76 20.86 -15.25
N GLU A 518 -0.19 21.62 -14.72
CA GLU A 518 -0.22 23.08 -14.87
C GLU A 518 1.01 23.74 -14.25
N GLN A 519 1.40 23.35 -13.04
CA GLN A 519 2.60 23.87 -12.38
C GLN A 519 3.87 23.57 -13.18
N LEU A 520 3.96 22.38 -13.77
CA LEU A 520 5.11 21.97 -14.59
C LEU A 520 5.08 22.54 -16.01
N GLY A 521 4.02 23.26 -16.41
CA GLY A 521 3.83 23.77 -17.76
C GLY A 521 3.69 22.67 -18.83
N VAL A 522 3.20 21.50 -18.46
CA VAL A 522 3.05 20.33 -19.35
C VAL A 522 1.74 20.46 -20.14
N LYS A 523 1.84 20.45 -21.46
CA LYS A 523 0.69 20.31 -22.35
C LYS A 523 0.28 18.82 -22.41
N TYR A 524 -0.92 18.52 -21.91
CA TYR A 524 -1.41 17.14 -21.83
C TYR A 524 -2.25 16.74 -23.05
N PRO A 525 -1.94 15.63 -23.74
CA PRO A 525 -0.72 14.82 -23.61
C PRO A 525 0.47 15.44 -24.37
N THR A 526 1.70 15.19 -23.89
CA THR A 526 2.92 15.49 -24.65
C THR A 526 3.44 14.20 -25.30
N VAL A 527 3.39 14.14 -26.62
CA VAL A 527 3.77 12.97 -27.43
C VAL A 527 4.73 13.38 -28.55
N ARG A 528 5.49 12.40 -29.10
CA ARG A 528 6.34 12.57 -30.28
C ARG A 528 5.67 11.97 -31.51
#